data_696a5d3d76d85d7e96b9ad66646b1f06
#
_entry.id   696a5d3d76d85d7e96b9ad66646b1f06
#
_cell.length_a   1.000
_cell.length_b   1.000
_cell.length_c   1.000
_cell.angle_alpha   90.00
_cell.angle_beta   90.00
_cell.angle_gamma   90.00
#
_symmetry.space_group_name_H-M   'P 1'
#
loop_
_entity.id
_entity.type
_entity.pdbx_description
1 polymer ?
#
loop_
_entity_poly.entity_id
_entity_poly.type
_entity_poly.pdbx_seq_one_letter_code
_entity_poly.pdbx_strand_id
1 'polypeptide(L)'
;ALATGLLPIVTNAESFVFLYAIFLFVFLLFLSIKIFKLKPTENAVPMIYTSHNRWLIGLCIVWFAACYFSGFAHFSAIPPIIVISFESLNNPTLKLTVRLKRILVMFMATMAGCLTMHYLDNWLIIGLIDLIIVMFILKLTDLRLPPAFAMVILPMILPSDSIKYLPVATLIMSIFFMLSIYIIQKVAYPKAIDFK
;
A
#
# COMPACT_ATOMS: atom_id res chain seq x y z
N ALA A 1 -0.52 3.61 10.79
CA ALA A 1 0.55 3.29 11.73
C ALA A 1 1.66 2.45 11.10
N LEU A 2 1.34 1.31 10.44
CA LEU A 2 2.35 0.39 9.89
C LEU A 2 3.14 1.02 8.72
N ALA A 3 2.47 1.70 7.81
CA ALA A 3 3.10 2.39 6.69
C ALA A 3 3.97 3.57 7.13
N THR A 4 3.52 4.34 8.12
CA THR A 4 4.30 5.47 8.67
C THR A 4 5.55 5.02 9.41
N GLY A 5 5.55 3.83 10.02
CA GLY A 5 6.74 3.27 10.69
C GLY A 5 7.84 2.83 9.71
N LEU A 6 7.50 2.49 8.47
CA LEU A 6 8.46 2.08 7.44
C LEU A 6 9.01 3.25 6.62
N LEU A 7 8.34 4.39 6.62
CA LEU A 7 8.75 5.58 5.86
C LEU A 7 10.18 6.06 6.17
N PRO A 8 10.62 6.18 7.43
CA PRO A 8 11.98 6.62 7.74
C PRO A 8 13.05 5.71 7.14
N ILE A 9 12.79 4.40 7.08
CA ILE A 9 13.72 3.42 6.52
C ILE A 9 13.83 3.61 5.00
N VAL A 10 12.70 3.86 4.33
CA VAL A 10 12.65 4.02 2.88
C VAL A 10 13.24 5.35 2.43
N THR A 11 13.04 6.41 3.22
CA THR A 11 13.50 7.78 2.90
C THR A 11 14.89 8.10 3.45
N ASN A 12 15.52 7.18 4.20
CA ASN A 12 16.80 7.41 4.89
C ASN A 12 16.77 8.69 5.74
N ALA A 13 15.63 8.95 6.40
CA ALA A 13 15.37 10.19 7.11
C ALA A 13 16.05 10.17 8.47
N GLU A 14 17.24 10.75 8.54
CA GLU A 14 18.02 10.91 9.79
C GLU A 14 17.65 12.18 10.59
N SER A 15 16.77 13.02 10.05
CA SER A 15 16.48 14.34 10.61
C SER A 15 15.27 14.35 11.55
N PHE A 16 15.39 15.03 12.69
CA PHE A 16 14.26 15.35 13.59
C PHE A 16 13.11 16.12 12.90
N VAL A 17 13.39 16.78 11.79
CA VAL A 17 12.37 17.46 10.95
C VAL A 17 11.29 16.49 10.47
N PHE A 18 11.65 15.25 10.20
CA PHE A 18 10.70 14.20 9.80
C PHE A 18 9.71 13.86 10.92
N LEU A 19 10.20 13.74 12.14
CA LEU A 19 9.37 13.51 13.34
C LEU A 19 8.41 14.67 13.56
N TYR A 20 8.89 15.91 13.43
CA TYR A 20 8.06 17.11 13.54
C TYR A 20 6.99 17.17 12.45
N ALA A 21 7.32 16.83 11.20
CA ALA A 21 6.38 16.79 10.10
C ALA A 21 5.27 15.76 10.33
N ILE A 22 5.60 14.56 10.82
CA ILE A 22 4.60 13.54 11.17
C ILE A 22 3.68 14.06 12.29
N PHE A 23 4.25 14.64 13.33
CA PHE A 23 3.47 15.19 14.45
C PHE A 23 2.51 16.29 13.98
N LEU A 24 3.01 17.22 13.17
CA LEU A 24 2.20 18.29 12.58
C LEU A 24 1.06 17.72 11.72
N PHE A 25 1.35 16.73 10.89
CA PHE A 25 0.34 16.09 10.03
C PHE A 25 -0.74 15.38 10.84
N VAL A 26 -0.37 14.63 11.87
CA VAL A 26 -1.32 13.96 12.78
C VAL A 26 -2.17 14.99 13.51
N PHE A 27 -1.56 16.09 13.96
CA PHE A 27 -2.27 17.18 14.62
C PHE A 27 -3.29 17.85 13.67
N LEU A 28 -2.90 18.14 12.42
CA LEU A 28 -3.79 18.69 11.41
C LEU A 28 -4.94 17.74 11.06
N LEU A 29 -4.69 16.43 10.98
CA LEU A 29 -5.74 15.42 10.81
C LEU A 29 -6.71 15.42 11.99
N PHE A 30 -6.20 15.45 13.21
CA PHE A 30 -7.05 15.52 14.40
C PHE A 30 -7.91 16.79 14.40
N LEU A 31 -7.33 17.92 14.05
CA LEU A 31 -8.03 19.19 13.93
C LEU A 31 -9.13 19.13 12.86
N SER A 32 -8.82 18.55 11.70
CA SER A 32 -9.77 18.36 10.60
C SER A 32 -10.96 17.49 11.00
N ILE A 33 -10.72 16.35 11.68
CA ILE A 33 -11.78 15.48 12.18
C ILE A 33 -12.69 16.24 13.15
N LYS A 34 -12.11 17.08 14.03
CA LYS A 34 -12.86 17.87 15.00
C LYS A 34 -13.68 18.99 14.35
N ILE A 35 -13.09 19.70 13.37
CA ILE A 35 -13.75 20.80 12.65
C ILE A 35 -14.90 20.28 11.79
N PHE A 36 -14.66 19.23 11.02
CA PHE A 36 -15.64 18.64 10.11
C PHE A 36 -16.62 17.70 10.80
N LYS A 37 -16.49 17.49 12.13
CA LYS A 37 -17.34 16.61 12.94
C LYS A 37 -17.51 15.23 12.29
N LEU A 38 -16.44 14.70 11.70
CA LEU A 38 -16.46 13.40 11.06
C LEU A 38 -16.73 12.33 12.12
N LYS A 39 -17.91 11.71 12.04
CA LYS A 39 -18.24 10.58 12.91
C LYS A 39 -17.48 9.35 12.43
N PRO A 40 -16.92 8.53 13.34
CA PRO A 40 -16.37 7.25 12.94
C PRO A 40 -17.51 6.42 12.30
N THR A 41 -17.24 5.86 11.13
CA THR A 41 -18.21 4.97 10.47
C THR A 41 -18.29 3.70 11.31
N GLU A 42 -19.43 3.46 11.96
CA GLU A 42 -19.67 2.26 12.81
C GLU A 42 -19.54 0.92 12.07
N ASN A 43 -19.41 0.95 10.76
CA ASN A 43 -19.18 -0.22 9.91
C ASN A 43 -17.71 -0.62 9.78
N ALA A 44 -16.86 -0.30 10.76
CA ALA A 44 -15.57 -0.93 10.87
C ALA A 44 -15.81 -2.43 11.06
N VAL A 45 -15.62 -3.21 10.00
CA VAL A 45 -15.59 -4.68 10.09
C VAL A 45 -14.71 -5.02 11.30
N PRO A 46 -15.22 -5.74 12.30
CA PRO A 46 -14.45 -6.06 13.48
C PRO A 46 -13.17 -6.71 12.98
N MET A 47 -12.01 -6.05 13.21
CA MET A 47 -10.73 -6.67 12.93
C MET A 47 -10.67 -7.92 13.80
N ILE A 48 -10.88 -9.06 13.18
CA ILE A 48 -10.64 -10.34 13.83
C ILE A 48 -9.14 -10.38 14.08
N TYR A 49 -8.75 -9.91 15.25
CA TYR A 49 -7.39 -9.99 15.78
C TYR A 49 -7.08 -11.47 16.04
N THR A 50 -6.85 -12.20 14.98
CA THR A 50 -6.56 -13.61 15.05
C THR A 50 -5.09 -13.85 14.76
N SER A 51 -4.63 -14.98 15.23
CA SER A 51 -3.30 -15.60 15.13
C SER A 51 -2.63 -15.54 13.73
N HIS A 52 -3.26 -14.88 12.77
CA HIS A 52 -2.88 -14.81 11.35
C HIS A 52 -1.78 -13.80 11.04
N ASN A 53 -1.52 -12.85 11.94
CA ASN A 53 -0.42 -11.88 11.76
C ASN A 53 0.94 -12.58 11.62
N ARG A 54 1.08 -13.78 12.18
CA ARG A 54 2.28 -14.61 12.02
C ARG A 54 2.57 -14.97 10.56
N TRP A 55 1.54 -15.25 9.78
CA TRP A 55 1.68 -15.56 8.37
C TRP A 55 2.15 -14.35 7.55
N LEU A 56 1.65 -13.16 7.85
CA LEU A 56 2.10 -11.94 7.19
C LEU A 56 3.57 -11.65 7.51
N ILE A 57 3.98 -11.81 8.78
CA ILE A 57 5.38 -11.65 9.19
C ILE A 57 6.26 -12.65 8.43
N GLY A 58 5.85 -13.92 8.37
CA GLY A 58 6.56 -14.94 7.61
C GLY A 58 6.69 -14.59 6.12
N LEU A 59 5.62 -14.10 5.49
CA LEU A 59 5.65 -13.65 4.09
C LEU A 59 6.59 -12.45 3.89
N CYS A 60 6.59 -11.49 4.83
CA CYS A 60 7.51 -10.35 4.78
C CYS A 60 8.97 -10.82 4.90
N ILE A 61 9.27 -11.75 5.80
CA ILE A 61 10.63 -12.29 5.96
C ILE A 61 11.09 -12.98 4.68
N VAL A 62 10.23 -13.83 4.08
CA VAL A 62 10.56 -14.51 2.83
C VAL A 62 10.79 -13.50 1.69
N TRP A 63 9.95 -12.48 1.59
CA TRP A 63 10.10 -11.44 0.59
C TRP A 63 11.39 -10.63 0.79
N PHE A 64 11.69 -10.22 2.01
CA PHE A 64 12.91 -9.47 2.33
C PHE A 64 14.16 -10.29 2.03
N ALA A 65 14.16 -11.57 2.38
CA ALA A 65 15.26 -12.46 2.03
C ALA A 65 15.43 -12.58 0.51
N ALA A 66 14.33 -12.77 -0.23
CA ALA A 66 14.37 -12.83 -1.69
C ALA A 66 14.93 -11.55 -2.32
N CYS A 67 14.51 -10.37 -1.87
CA CYS A 67 15.02 -9.09 -2.32
C CYS A 67 16.51 -8.89 -1.99
N TYR A 68 16.92 -9.32 -0.79
CA TYR A 68 18.31 -9.23 -0.35
C TYR A 68 19.24 -10.09 -1.23
N PHE A 69 18.89 -11.35 -1.44
CA PHE A 69 19.67 -12.27 -2.29
C PHE A 69 19.66 -11.89 -3.78
N SER A 70 18.62 -11.22 -4.24
CA SER A 70 18.52 -10.75 -5.65
C SER A 70 19.19 -9.41 -5.88
N GLY A 71 19.72 -8.73 -4.86
CA GLY A 71 20.35 -7.41 -4.99
C GLY A 71 19.36 -6.24 -5.13
N PHE A 72 18.04 -6.49 -4.99
CA PHE A 72 16.98 -5.49 -5.09
C PHE A 72 16.49 -5.00 -3.72
N ALA A 73 17.42 -4.72 -2.80
CA ALA A 73 17.10 -4.32 -1.43
C ALA A 73 16.16 -3.10 -1.33
N HIS A 74 16.24 -2.16 -2.28
CA HIS A 74 15.38 -0.97 -2.33
C HIS A 74 13.88 -1.29 -2.47
N PHE A 75 13.52 -2.45 -3.02
CA PHE A 75 12.13 -2.89 -3.20
C PHE A 75 11.66 -3.88 -2.12
N SER A 76 12.48 -4.12 -1.10
CA SER A 76 12.13 -5.04 -0.02
C SER A 76 10.91 -4.57 0.77
N ALA A 77 10.76 -3.26 0.97
CA ALA A 77 9.69 -2.68 1.76
C ALA A 77 8.90 -1.63 0.96
N ILE A 78 7.83 -2.04 0.29
CA ILE A 78 6.83 -1.13 -0.30
C ILE A 78 5.64 -1.06 0.67
N PRO A 79 5.58 -0.03 1.55
CA PRO A 79 4.63 0.00 2.67
C PRO A 79 3.16 -0.14 2.26
N PRO A 80 2.68 0.48 1.16
CA PRO A 80 1.28 0.36 0.76
C PRO A 80 0.87 -1.07 0.40
N ILE A 81 1.79 -1.89 -0.16
CA ILE A 81 1.49 -3.28 -0.51
C ILE A 81 1.35 -4.13 0.76
N ILE A 82 2.18 -3.88 1.77
CA ILE A 82 2.09 -4.57 3.06
C ILE A 82 0.76 -4.25 3.75
N VAL A 83 0.30 -2.99 3.69
CA VAL A 83 -1.00 -2.58 4.25
C VAL A 83 -2.15 -3.29 3.56
N ILE A 84 -2.19 -3.33 2.24
CA ILE A 84 -3.21 -4.05 1.47
C ILE A 84 -3.19 -5.54 1.76
N SER A 85 -2.02 -6.11 1.95
CA SER A 85 -1.83 -7.50 2.30
C SER A 85 -2.41 -7.80 3.67
N PHE A 86 -2.15 -6.94 4.65
CA PHE A 86 -2.76 -7.02 5.98
C PHE A 86 -4.29 -6.94 5.93
N GLU A 87 -4.85 -5.97 5.20
CA GLU A 87 -6.30 -5.85 5.01
C GLU A 87 -6.88 -7.10 4.34
N SER A 88 -6.19 -7.63 3.32
CA SER A 88 -6.65 -8.82 2.59
C SER A 88 -6.58 -10.07 3.44
N LEU A 89 -5.58 -10.20 4.31
CA LEU A 89 -5.45 -11.31 5.25
C LEU A 89 -6.59 -11.32 6.28
N ASN A 90 -6.98 -10.14 6.77
CA ASN A 90 -8.06 -10.00 7.74
C ASN A 90 -9.47 -10.06 7.11
N ASN A 91 -9.57 -10.19 5.79
CA ASN A 91 -10.85 -10.33 5.09
C ASN A 91 -10.87 -11.60 4.23
N PRO A 92 -11.16 -12.78 4.81
CA PRO A 92 -11.15 -14.06 4.10
C PRO A 92 -12.26 -14.18 3.04
N THR A 93 -13.31 -13.36 3.11
CA THR A 93 -14.43 -13.38 2.15
C THR A 93 -14.13 -12.64 0.83
N LEU A 94 -12.93 -12.05 0.69
CA LEU A 94 -12.54 -11.34 -0.52
C LEU A 94 -12.44 -12.29 -1.72
N LYS A 95 -13.28 -12.03 -2.73
CA LYS A 95 -13.27 -12.77 -4.00
C LYS A 95 -11.92 -12.58 -4.72
N LEU A 96 -11.50 -13.60 -5.47
CA LEU A 96 -10.28 -13.53 -6.27
C LEU A 96 -10.29 -12.35 -7.26
N THR A 97 -11.45 -12.07 -7.85
CA THR A 97 -11.63 -10.93 -8.77
C THR A 97 -11.29 -9.59 -8.11
N VAL A 98 -11.67 -9.40 -6.84
CA VAL A 98 -11.35 -8.17 -6.09
C VAL A 98 -9.84 -8.09 -5.80
N ARG A 99 -9.20 -9.23 -5.52
CA ARG A 99 -7.74 -9.29 -5.31
C ARG A 99 -6.99 -8.91 -6.58
N LEU A 100 -7.41 -9.45 -7.73
CA LEU A 100 -6.82 -9.11 -9.03
C LEU A 100 -7.01 -7.62 -9.36
N LYS A 101 -8.20 -7.07 -9.10
CA LYS A 101 -8.44 -5.62 -9.24
C LYS A 101 -7.51 -4.80 -8.34
N ARG A 102 -7.27 -5.22 -7.09
CA ARG A 102 -6.33 -4.54 -6.17
C ARG A 102 -4.91 -4.53 -6.73
N ILE A 103 -4.41 -5.67 -7.25
CA ILE A 103 -3.09 -5.75 -7.90
C ILE A 103 -3.03 -4.77 -9.08
N LEU A 104 -4.04 -4.78 -9.94
CA LEU A 104 -4.10 -3.90 -11.10
C LEU A 104 -4.08 -2.42 -10.70
N VAL A 105 -4.89 -2.03 -9.72
CA VAL A 105 -4.96 -0.64 -9.23
C VAL A 105 -3.61 -0.18 -8.67
N MET A 106 -2.92 -1.03 -7.88
CA MET A 106 -1.61 -0.70 -7.34
C MET A 106 -0.57 -0.51 -8.44
N PHE A 107 -0.57 -1.40 -9.43
CA PHE A 107 0.31 -1.30 -10.58
C PHE A 107 0.03 -0.03 -11.41
N MET A 108 -1.24 0.24 -11.73
CA MET A 108 -1.63 1.43 -12.50
C MET A 108 -1.31 2.73 -11.76
N ALA A 109 -1.54 2.78 -10.45
CA ALA A 109 -1.17 3.94 -9.63
C ALA A 109 0.34 4.19 -9.65
N THR A 110 1.15 3.14 -9.51
CA THR A 110 2.61 3.26 -9.56
C THR A 110 3.09 3.69 -10.95
N MET A 111 2.52 3.12 -12.01
CA MET A 111 2.83 3.51 -13.39
C MET A 111 2.51 5.00 -13.63
N ALA A 112 1.34 5.46 -13.16
CA ALA A 112 0.95 6.86 -13.30
C ALA A 112 1.95 7.77 -12.60
N GLY A 113 2.32 7.51 -11.34
CA GLY A 113 3.31 8.31 -10.62
C GLY A 113 4.69 8.31 -11.26
N CYS A 114 5.14 7.18 -11.82
CA CYS A 114 6.40 7.12 -12.55
C CYS A 114 6.35 7.94 -13.85
N LEU A 115 5.22 7.93 -14.56
CA LEU A 115 5.04 8.68 -15.80
C LEU A 115 4.97 10.18 -15.51
N THR A 116 4.19 10.63 -14.54
CA THR A 116 4.09 12.05 -14.18
C THR A 116 5.44 12.60 -13.75
N MET A 117 6.21 11.83 -12.95
CA MET A 117 7.55 12.22 -12.53
C MET A 117 8.57 12.26 -13.69
N HIS A 118 8.34 11.48 -14.75
CA HIS A 118 9.20 11.51 -15.93
C HIS A 118 8.95 12.73 -16.84
N TYR A 119 7.71 13.22 -16.91
CA TYR A 119 7.33 14.29 -17.83
C TYR A 119 7.22 15.68 -17.19
N LEU A 120 7.15 15.75 -15.86
CA LEU A 120 6.92 16.99 -15.12
C LEU A 120 8.04 17.22 -14.10
N ASP A 121 8.49 18.48 -14.01
CA ASP A 121 9.56 18.85 -13.06
C ASP A 121 9.01 19.45 -11.75
N ASN A 122 7.77 19.93 -11.75
CA ASN A 122 7.18 20.62 -10.62
C ASN A 122 6.47 19.64 -9.68
N TRP A 123 7.03 19.41 -8.50
CA TRP A 123 6.53 18.45 -7.49
C TRP A 123 5.09 18.70 -7.05
N LEU A 124 4.67 19.97 -6.97
CA LEU A 124 3.31 20.31 -6.58
C LEU A 124 2.31 19.92 -7.68
N ILE A 125 2.66 20.18 -8.93
CA ILE A 125 1.83 19.84 -10.10
C ILE A 125 1.75 18.31 -10.23
N ILE A 126 2.87 17.61 -10.07
CA ILE A 126 2.92 16.13 -10.07
C ILE A 126 1.95 15.60 -9.04
N GLY A 127 2.07 16.02 -7.77
CA GLY A 127 1.21 15.53 -6.70
C GLY A 127 -0.28 15.77 -6.95
N LEU A 128 -0.66 16.94 -7.49
CA LEU A 128 -2.06 17.24 -7.82
C LEU A 128 -2.59 16.36 -8.95
N ILE A 129 -1.84 16.19 -10.02
CA ILE A 129 -2.21 15.35 -11.16
C ILE A 129 -2.33 13.90 -10.72
N ASP A 130 -1.37 13.40 -9.95
CA ASP A 130 -1.34 12.05 -9.41
C ASP A 130 -2.56 11.73 -8.55
N LEU A 131 -2.98 12.65 -7.70
CA LEU A 131 -4.19 12.50 -6.90
C LEU A 131 -5.43 12.38 -7.78
N ILE A 132 -5.56 13.21 -8.82
CA ILE A 132 -6.68 13.16 -9.77
C ILE A 132 -6.69 11.82 -10.53
N ILE A 133 -5.54 11.37 -11.01
CA ILE A 133 -5.42 10.10 -11.74
C ILE A 133 -5.83 8.92 -10.85
N VAL A 134 -5.34 8.87 -9.60
CA VAL A 134 -5.71 7.78 -8.68
C VAL A 134 -7.20 7.81 -8.35
N MET A 135 -7.77 8.98 -8.11
CA MET A 135 -9.23 9.09 -7.88
C MET A 135 -10.01 8.54 -9.08
N PHE A 136 -9.56 8.82 -10.29
CA PHE A 136 -10.18 8.31 -11.51
C PHE A 136 -10.03 6.78 -11.62
N ILE A 137 -8.84 6.23 -11.37
CA ILE A 137 -8.60 4.77 -11.36
C ILE A 137 -9.49 4.07 -10.33
N LEU A 138 -9.59 4.61 -9.11
CA LEU A 138 -10.42 4.05 -8.05
C LEU A 138 -11.91 4.09 -8.40
N LYS A 139 -12.36 5.17 -9.05
CA LYS A 139 -13.74 5.31 -9.54
C LYS A 139 -14.06 4.29 -10.64
N LEU A 140 -13.15 4.08 -11.60
CA LEU A 140 -13.31 3.11 -12.68
C LEU A 140 -13.38 1.66 -12.17
N THR A 141 -12.62 1.35 -11.14
CA THR A 141 -12.54 -0.01 -10.59
C THR A 141 -13.59 -0.29 -9.52
N ASP A 142 -14.31 0.75 -9.07
CA ASP A 142 -15.25 0.72 -7.94
C ASP A 142 -14.61 0.14 -6.66
N LEU A 143 -13.35 0.52 -6.43
CA LEU A 143 -12.60 0.09 -5.25
C LEU A 143 -12.33 1.26 -4.31
N ARG A 144 -12.47 1.00 -3.00
CA ARG A 144 -11.99 1.90 -1.94
C ARG A 144 -10.64 1.40 -1.45
N LEU A 145 -9.58 1.99 -1.97
CA LEU A 145 -8.21 1.53 -1.73
C LEU A 145 -7.29 2.69 -1.34
N PRO A 146 -7.33 3.16 -0.08
CA PRO A 146 -6.50 4.26 0.38
C PRO A 146 -5.00 4.09 0.10
N PRO A 147 -4.40 2.89 0.17
CA PRO A 147 -3.00 2.70 -0.15
C PRO A 147 -2.61 3.04 -1.60
N ALA A 148 -3.55 3.12 -2.55
CA ALA A 148 -3.26 3.50 -3.93
C ALA A 148 -2.74 4.95 -4.03
N PHE A 149 -3.22 5.85 -3.16
CA PHE A 149 -2.72 7.22 -3.09
C PHE A 149 -1.24 7.28 -2.65
N ALA A 150 -0.84 6.39 -1.75
CA ALA A 150 0.56 6.30 -1.35
C ALA A 150 1.44 5.73 -2.47
N MET A 151 0.90 4.83 -3.31
CA MET A 151 1.65 4.25 -4.43
C MET A 151 1.95 5.25 -5.53
N VAL A 152 1.04 6.15 -5.85
CA VAL A 152 1.27 7.14 -6.91
C VAL A 152 2.30 8.19 -6.51
N ILE A 153 2.39 8.51 -5.20
CA ILE A 153 3.35 9.48 -4.66
C ILE A 153 4.72 8.83 -4.39
N LEU A 154 4.77 7.50 -4.27
CA LEU A 154 6.01 6.78 -3.91
C LEU A 154 7.21 7.10 -4.84
N PRO A 155 7.07 7.26 -6.17
CA PRO A 155 8.17 7.64 -7.05
C PRO A 155 8.86 8.96 -6.66
N MET A 156 8.11 9.91 -6.08
CA MET A 156 8.67 11.20 -5.64
C MET A 156 9.65 11.07 -4.46
N ILE A 157 9.58 9.97 -3.73
CA ILE A 157 10.37 9.75 -2.50
C ILE A 157 11.58 8.86 -2.77
N LEU A 158 11.50 8.02 -3.82
CA LEU A 158 12.53 7.04 -4.13
C LEU A 158 13.69 7.65 -4.95
N PRO A 159 14.90 7.07 -4.84
CA PRO A 159 16.03 7.44 -5.70
C PRO A 159 15.68 7.25 -7.18
N SER A 160 16.15 8.17 -8.04
CA SER A 160 15.87 8.20 -9.49
C SER A 160 16.18 6.88 -10.20
N ASP A 161 17.23 6.19 -9.80
CA ASP A 161 17.66 4.91 -10.41
C ASP A 161 16.66 3.78 -10.14
N SER A 162 15.94 3.86 -9.03
CA SER A 162 14.96 2.84 -8.63
C SER A 162 13.58 3.03 -9.30
N ILE A 163 13.26 4.23 -9.77
CA ILE A 163 11.94 4.57 -10.32
C ILE A 163 11.60 3.71 -11.54
N LYS A 164 12.58 3.43 -12.40
CA LYS A 164 12.39 2.64 -13.63
C LYS A 164 11.87 1.22 -13.36
N TYR A 165 12.29 0.62 -12.25
CA TYR A 165 11.93 -0.74 -11.89
C TYR A 165 10.73 -0.82 -10.95
N LEU A 166 10.31 0.30 -10.39
CA LEU A 166 9.27 0.37 -9.37
C LEU A 166 7.94 -0.23 -9.82
N PRO A 167 7.41 0.02 -11.04
CA PRO A 167 6.15 -0.59 -11.47
C PRO A 167 6.22 -2.12 -11.54
N VAL A 168 7.34 -2.65 -12.06
CA VAL A 168 7.54 -4.09 -12.15
C VAL A 168 7.69 -4.71 -10.75
N ALA A 169 8.47 -4.08 -9.87
CA ALA A 169 8.61 -4.51 -8.48
C ALA A 169 7.27 -4.50 -7.74
N THR A 170 6.46 -3.46 -7.94
CA THR A 170 5.10 -3.36 -7.39
C THR A 170 4.22 -4.50 -7.86
N LEU A 171 4.25 -4.81 -9.15
CA LEU A 171 3.46 -5.90 -9.73
C LEU A 171 3.87 -7.25 -9.13
N ILE A 172 5.17 -7.55 -9.13
CA ILE A 172 5.69 -8.82 -8.60
C ILE A 172 5.36 -8.97 -7.12
N MET A 173 5.61 -7.93 -6.31
CA MET A 173 5.32 -7.95 -4.88
C MET A 173 3.82 -8.11 -4.62
N SER A 174 2.97 -7.37 -5.33
CA SER A 174 1.51 -7.46 -5.18
C SER A 174 0.99 -8.84 -5.53
N ILE A 175 1.48 -9.45 -6.62
CA ILE A 175 1.13 -10.82 -7.01
C ILE A 175 1.57 -11.81 -5.93
N PHE A 176 2.83 -11.72 -5.49
CA PHE A 176 3.38 -12.61 -4.47
C PHE A 176 2.54 -12.58 -3.19
N PHE A 177 2.29 -11.40 -2.62
CA PHE A 177 1.52 -11.27 -1.38
C PHE A 177 0.07 -11.71 -1.56
N MET A 178 -0.61 -11.25 -2.61
CA MET A 178 -2.03 -11.55 -2.80
C MET A 178 -2.29 -13.03 -3.08
N LEU A 179 -1.43 -13.69 -3.86
CA LEU A 179 -1.55 -15.12 -4.11
C LEU A 179 -1.22 -15.94 -2.85
N SER A 180 -0.14 -15.59 -2.15
CA SER A 180 0.23 -16.28 -0.91
C SER A 180 -0.88 -16.18 0.13
N ILE A 181 -1.47 -15.00 0.31
CA ILE A 181 -2.60 -14.81 1.24
C ILE A 181 -3.82 -15.61 0.79
N TYR A 182 -4.12 -15.66 -0.51
CA TYR A 182 -5.23 -16.46 -1.03
C TYR A 182 -5.03 -17.95 -0.73
N ILE A 183 -3.82 -18.48 -0.95
CA ILE A 183 -3.49 -19.89 -0.65
C ILE A 183 -3.61 -20.16 0.85
N ILE A 184 -3.04 -19.31 1.69
CA ILE A 184 -3.11 -19.44 3.15
C ILE A 184 -4.57 -19.47 3.61
N GLN A 185 -5.40 -18.56 3.10
CA GLN A 185 -6.81 -18.49 3.49
C GLN A 185 -7.60 -19.70 2.99
N LYS A 186 -7.31 -20.20 1.79
CA LYS A 186 -7.94 -21.40 1.23
C LYS A 186 -7.62 -22.64 2.08
N VAL A 187 -6.40 -22.75 2.58
CA VAL A 187 -5.97 -23.86 3.45
C VAL A 187 -6.54 -23.70 4.87
N ALA A 188 -6.49 -22.48 5.41
CA ALA A 188 -6.92 -22.21 6.79
C ALA A 188 -8.44 -22.13 6.96
N TYR A 189 -9.19 -21.72 5.90
CA TYR A 189 -10.63 -21.48 5.95
C TYR A 189 -11.35 -22.05 4.72
N PRO A 190 -11.34 -23.37 4.50
CA PRO A 190 -11.99 -23.96 3.33
C PRO A 190 -13.48 -23.62 3.25
N LYS A 191 -14.16 -23.58 4.41
CA LYS A 191 -15.62 -23.28 4.47
C LYS A 191 -15.99 -21.82 4.22
N ALA A 192 -15.10 -20.86 4.34
CA ALA A 192 -15.42 -19.42 4.17
C ALA A 192 -15.38 -18.99 2.69
N ILE A 193 -14.71 -19.75 1.83
CA ILE A 193 -14.51 -19.42 0.41
C ILE A 193 -15.61 -20.06 -0.48
N ASP A 194 -16.17 -21.17 -0.08
CA ASP A 194 -17.17 -21.93 -0.89
C ASP A 194 -18.61 -21.38 -0.78
N PHE A 195 -18.89 -20.38 0.07
CA PHE A 195 -20.24 -19.86 0.30
C PHE A 195 -20.64 -18.66 -0.58
N LYS A 196 -19.93 -18.39 -1.73
CA LYS A 196 -20.42 -17.37 -2.66
C LYS A 196 -20.03 -17.65 -4.11
#